data_e8be7968e572a4802453f8d4a6ee5afc
#
_entry.id   e8be7968e572a4802453f8d4a6ee5afc
#
_cell.length_a   1.000
_cell.length_b   1.000
_cell.length_c   1.000
_cell.angle_alpha   90.00
_cell.angle_beta   90.00
_cell.angle_gamma   90.00
#
_symmetry.space_group_name_H-M   'P 1'
#
loop_
_entity.id
_entity.type
_entity.pdbx_description
1 polymer ?
#
loop_
_entity_poly.entity_id
_entity_poly.type
_entity_poly.pdbx_seq_one_letter_code
_entity_poly.pdbx_strand_id
1 'polypeptide(L)'
;QKKSGQFLPDYNEIKERNPYLTNKSFFKNKDIHISKHSRYATYPQHSHQFLELNYILQGSCRQIINGREYTLEQGDILLMDIGSHHQIEQLDYQDIVINILFKNTDISLSTLQQMQGNNSILYHILLNSHSNLSDNHDFLILRSKTIQNTAPILESMIEEYFFPKEFSQDILSHYLGILLFELARSLPNAQKKLSDNKDEPFYQALELIDKNYQTISLADAANQLKINKNYLSNLVKQKSQQTFTDLVNQKKLMTAKLLIESTELPIDSICQRVGFSNKTYFYKKFQDYFNMKPGQMRLDK
;
A
#
# COMPACT_ATOMS: atom_id res chain seq x y z
N GLN A 1 30.61 -12.06 24.87
CA GLN A 1 30.48 -12.37 23.43
C GLN A 1 29.12 -13.01 23.24
N LYS A 2 28.08 -12.22 22.96
CA LYS A 2 26.75 -12.71 22.64
C LYS A 2 26.65 -12.86 21.14
N LYS A 3 26.25 -14.02 20.71
CA LYS A 3 25.97 -14.37 19.33
C LYS A 3 25.01 -13.32 18.73
N SER A 4 25.54 -12.48 17.86
CA SER A 4 24.78 -11.65 16.94
C SER A 4 24.21 -12.57 15.86
N GLY A 5 23.11 -13.16 16.11
CA GLY A 5 22.52 -14.04 15.14
C GLY A 5 21.02 -14.01 15.25
N GLN A 6 20.38 -13.74 14.15
CA GLN A 6 18.95 -13.92 13.90
C GLN A 6 18.04 -12.73 14.20
N PHE A 7 18.29 -11.62 13.50
CA PHE A 7 17.25 -10.61 13.25
C PHE A 7 16.90 -10.47 11.76
N LEU A 8 17.42 -11.32 10.89
CA LEU A 8 17.02 -11.36 9.50
C LEU A 8 16.25 -12.67 9.26
N PRO A 9 15.02 -12.61 8.76
CA PRO A 9 14.39 -13.79 8.22
C PRO A 9 15.25 -14.28 7.05
N ASP A 10 15.71 -15.51 7.13
CA ASP A 10 16.52 -16.20 6.15
C ASP A 10 17.58 -15.39 5.40
N TYR A 11 18.76 -15.30 5.99
CA TYR A 11 20.01 -14.82 5.36
C TYR A 11 20.30 -15.50 3.99
N ASN A 12 19.58 -16.56 3.67
CA ASN A 12 19.69 -17.27 2.40
C ASN A 12 18.97 -16.57 1.24
N GLU A 13 17.95 -15.74 1.49
CA GLU A 13 17.29 -14.94 0.45
C GLU A 13 18.13 -13.73 0.01
N ILE A 14 19.06 -13.26 0.85
CA ILE A 14 19.91 -12.08 0.60
C ILE A 14 21.14 -12.40 -0.27
N LYS A 15 21.37 -13.65 -0.63
CA LYS A 15 22.50 -14.06 -1.49
C LYS A 15 22.33 -13.68 -2.96
N GLU A 16 21.15 -13.30 -3.39
CA GLU A 16 20.89 -12.83 -4.75
C GLU A 16 21.26 -11.35 -4.89
N ARG A 17 21.77 -10.96 -6.05
CA ARG A 17 21.91 -9.55 -6.44
C ARG A 17 20.48 -8.98 -6.60
N ASN A 18 20.01 -8.15 -5.69
CA ASN A 18 18.65 -7.59 -5.61
C ASN A 18 17.59 -8.61 -5.15
N PRO A 19 17.62 -9.06 -3.90
CA PRO A 19 16.60 -9.99 -3.39
C PRO A 19 15.22 -9.37 -3.37
N TYR A 20 14.21 -10.19 -3.71
CA TYR A 20 12.80 -9.86 -3.59
C TYR A 20 12.23 -10.46 -2.30
N LEU A 21 11.93 -9.63 -1.32
CA LEU A 21 11.45 -10.07 -0.01
C LEU A 21 9.97 -10.40 -0.06
N THR A 22 9.62 -11.61 0.38
CA THR A 22 8.24 -12.12 0.28
C THR A 22 7.45 -11.98 1.57
N ASN A 23 6.12 -11.99 1.48
CA ASN A 23 5.22 -11.98 2.63
C ASN A 23 5.49 -13.13 3.60
N LYS A 24 5.91 -14.29 3.11
CA LYS A 24 6.15 -15.49 3.94
C LYS A 24 7.26 -15.30 4.96
N SER A 25 8.25 -14.48 4.64
CA SER A 25 9.42 -14.24 5.48
C SER A 25 9.08 -13.40 6.73
N PHE A 26 8.09 -12.52 6.65
CA PHE A 26 7.83 -11.54 7.70
C PHE A 26 6.51 -11.73 8.45
N PHE A 27 5.44 -12.12 7.76
CA PHE A 27 4.10 -12.05 8.37
C PHE A 27 3.65 -13.32 9.08
N LYS A 28 4.29 -14.48 8.87
CA LYS A 28 3.90 -15.77 9.47
C LYS A 28 2.43 -15.87 9.92
N ASN A 29 2.06 -15.38 11.08
CA ASN A 29 0.68 -15.32 11.61
C ASN A 29 0.32 -13.90 12.09
N LYS A 30 0.94 -12.86 11.53
CA LYS A 30 0.70 -11.46 11.89
C LYS A 30 0.39 -10.64 10.65
N ASP A 31 -0.45 -9.64 10.79
CA ASP A 31 -0.79 -8.72 9.72
C ASP A 31 0.22 -7.57 9.61
N ILE A 32 0.80 -7.17 10.74
CA ILE A 32 1.80 -6.11 10.83
C ILE A 32 3.08 -6.69 11.41
N HIS A 33 4.22 -6.35 10.80
CA HIS A 33 5.55 -6.69 11.33
C HIS A 33 6.32 -5.41 11.65
N ILE A 34 6.77 -5.27 12.91
CA ILE A 34 7.57 -4.13 13.35
C ILE A 34 8.94 -4.63 13.78
N SER A 35 9.99 -4.02 13.25
CA SER A 35 11.36 -4.37 13.61
C SER A 35 12.25 -3.15 13.65
N LYS A 36 13.29 -3.22 14.48
CA LYS A 36 14.38 -2.26 14.45
C LYS A 36 15.37 -2.65 13.37
N HIS A 37 15.73 -1.71 12.50
CA HIS A 37 16.72 -1.94 11.46
C HIS A 37 18.11 -2.23 12.04
N SER A 38 18.88 -3.12 11.39
CA SER A 38 20.24 -3.44 11.78
C SER A 38 21.18 -2.25 11.52
N ARG A 39 22.06 -1.94 12.48
CA ARG A 39 23.01 -0.81 12.38
C ARG A 39 24.41 -1.19 11.87
N TYR A 40 24.71 -2.47 11.80
CA TYR A 40 26.12 -2.93 11.71
C TYR A 40 26.63 -3.15 10.30
N ALA A 41 25.76 -3.02 9.31
CA ALA A 41 26.13 -3.21 7.91
C ALA A 41 25.15 -2.46 6.99
N THR A 42 25.61 -2.14 5.80
CA THR A 42 24.73 -1.68 4.71
C THR A 42 23.76 -2.80 4.38
N TYR A 43 22.46 -2.48 4.33
CA TYR A 43 21.48 -3.41 3.85
C TYR A 43 21.42 -3.31 2.31
N PRO A 44 21.72 -4.40 1.58
CA PRO A 44 21.87 -4.34 0.13
C PRO A 44 20.59 -3.93 -0.57
N GLN A 45 20.72 -3.50 -1.82
CA GLN A 45 19.57 -3.17 -2.65
C GLN A 45 18.62 -4.35 -2.73
N HIS A 46 17.35 -4.12 -2.44
CA HIS A 46 16.29 -5.11 -2.45
C HIS A 46 14.95 -4.47 -2.80
N SER A 47 13.95 -5.31 -3.03
CA SER A 47 12.54 -4.92 -3.16
C SER A 47 11.67 -5.89 -2.38
N HIS A 48 10.40 -5.56 -2.19
CA HIS A 48 9.52 -6.32 -1.29
C HIS A 48 8.09 -6.44 -1.83
N GLN A 49 7.38 -7.48 -1.35
CA GLN A 49 6.00 -7.84 -1.72
C GLN A 49 4.95 -7.16 -0.82
N PHE A 50 5.34 -6.21 -0.01
CA PHE A 50 4.50 -5.54 1.00
C PHE A 50 4.78 -4.05 1.01
N LEU A 51 3.95 -3.30 1.69
CA LEU A 51 4.20 -1.89 1.99
C LEU A 51 5.20 -1.80 3.15
N GLU A 52 6.18 -0.93 3.01
CA GLU A 52 7.17 -0.68 4.05
C GLU A 52 7.17 0.79 4.45
N LEU A 53 7.06 1.03 5.76
CA LEU A 53 7.19 2.33 6.36
C LEU A 53 8.45 2.34 7.23
N ASN A 54 9.41 3.19 6.90
CA ASN A 54 10.58 3.44 7.75
C ASN A 54 10.34 4.72 8.56
N TYR A 55 10.39 4.62 9.87
CA TYR A 55 10.32 5.73 10.81
C TYR A 55 11.68 5.96 11.44
N ILE A 56 12.19 7.17 11.34
CA ILE A 56 13.46 7.57 11.95
C ILE A 56 13.18 7.98 13.39
N LEU A 57 13.28 7.02 14.30
CA LEU A 57 13.00 7.25 15.71
C LEU A 57 14.07 8.14 16.35
N GLN A 58 15.34 7.98 15.95
CA GLN A 58 16.46 8.76 16.44
C GLN A 58 17.57 8.85 15.39
N GLY A 59 18.25 10.01 15.31
CA GLY A 59 19.38 10.22 14.43
C GLY A 59 18.98 10.44 12.97
N SER A 60 19.69 9.80 12.06
CA SER A 60 19.48 9.94 10.63
C SER A 60 19.63 8.61 9.88
N CYS A 61 19.16 8.56 8.64
CA CYS A 61 19.27 7.39 7.78
C CYS A 61 19.47 7.82 6.34
N ARG A 62 20.55 7.35 5.70
CA ARG A 62 20.76 7.50 4.25
C ARG A 62 20.26 6.28 3.52
N GLN A 63 19.44 6.50 2.49
CA GLN A 63 18.89 5.46 1.65
C GLN A 63 19.03 5.82 0.18
N ILE A 64 19.30 4.83 -0.65
CA ILE A 64 19.23 4.93 -2.11
C ILE A 64 17.90 4.30 -2.53
N ILE A 65 16.98 5.11 -3.04
CA ILE A 65 15.65 4.66 -3.44
C ILE A 65 15.50 4.90 -4.94
N ASN A 66 15.21 3.84 -5.69
CA ASN A 66 15.10 3.88 -7.16
C ASN A 66 16.31 4.59 -7.81
N GLY A 67 17.52 4.32 -7.29
CA GLY A 67 18.78 4.87 -7.79
C GLY A 67 19.10 6.32 -7.39
N ARG A 68 18.31 6.92 -6.50
CA ARG A 68 18.57 8.29 -5.98
C ARG A 68 18.80 8.24 -4.48
N GLU A 69 19.76 9.03 -4.02
CA GLU A 69 20.10 9.15 -2.61
C GLU A 69 19.18 10.13 -1.87
N TYR A 70 18.72 9.72 -0.69
CA TYR A 70 17.91 10.52 0.22
C TYR A 70 18.43 10.38 1.64
N THR A 71 18.50 11.50 2.35
CA THR A 71 18.76 11.53 3.79
C THR A 71 17.46 11.81 4.52
N LEU A 72 17.14 10.95 5.46
CA LEU A 72 16.00 11.04 6.38
C LEU A 72 16.53 11.43 7.75
N GLU A 73 15.84 12.34 8.41
CA GLU A 73 16.18 12.86 9.74
C GLU A 73 15.18 12.37 10.78
N GLN A 74 15.52 12.53 12.05
CA GLN A 74 14.64 12.14 13.16
C GLN A 74 13.22 12.69 12.98
N GLY A 75 12.24 11.81 13.14
CA GLY A 75 10.82 12.09 12.98
C GLY A 75 10.33 11.98 11.53
N ASP A 76 11.23 11.83 10.54
CA ASP A 76 10.82 11.60 9.15
C ASP A 76 10.23 10.19 8.98
N ILE A 77 9.32 10.08 8.02
CA ILE A 77 8.72 8.81 7.61
C ILE A 77 8.96 8.65 6.10
N LEU A 78 9.44 7.46 5.72
CA LEU A 78 9.47 7.00 4.34
C LEU A 78 8.43 5.88 4.18
N LEU A 79 7.48 6.05 3.29
CA LEU A 79 6.56 5.00 2.88
C LEU A 79 6.90 4.54 1.47
N MET A 80 7.10 3.25 1.29
CA MET A 80 7.44 2.64 0.01
C MET A 80 6.35 1.69 -0.45
N ASP A 81 6.06 1.78 -1.76
CA ASP A 81 5.16 0.87 -2.44
C ASP A 81 5.81 -0.50 -2.68
N ILE A 82 4.97 -1.49 -2.98
CA ILE A 82 5.39 -2.85 -3.39
C ILE A 82 6.32 -2.75 -4.59
N GLY A 83 7.44 -3.47 -4.53
CA GLY A 83 8.42 -3.54 -5.62
C GLY A 83 9.38 -2.35 -5.68
N SER A 84 9.24 -1.32 -4.85
CA SER A 84 10.22 -0.24 -4.74
C SER A 84 11.60 -0.81 -4.41
N HIS A 85 12.61 -0.36 -5.16
CA HIS A 85 13.98 -0.79 -4.93
C HIS A 85 14.68 0.19 -4.01
N HIS A 86 15.19 -0.31 -2.90
CA HIS A 86 15.93 0.53 -1.98
C HIS A 86 17.12 -0.19 -1.34
N GLN A 87 18.06 0.61 -0.89
CA GLN A 87 19.24 0.22 -0.15
C GLN A 87 19.36 1.15 1.04
N ILE A 88 19.66 0.61 2.21
CA ILE A 88 19.92 1.39 3.43
C ILE A 88 21.40 1.35 3.71
N GLU A 89 22.02 2.52 3.84
CA GLU A 89 23.43 2.59 4.23
C GLU A 89 23.62 2.21 5.69
N GLN A 90 24.84 1.90 6.07
CA GLN A 90 25.18 1.58 7.46
C GLN A 90 24.78 2.75 8.36
N LEU A 91 24.03 2.42 9.40
CA LEU A 91 23.61 3.38 10.43
C LEU A 91 24.70 3.54 11.49
N ASP A 92 24.76 4.73 12.08
CA ASP A 92 25.62 4.98 13.24
C ASP A 92 25.01 4.36 14.51
N TYR A 93 25.81 4.29 15.57
CA TYR A 93 25.38 3.66 16.83
C TYR A 93 24.22 4.37 17.51
N GLN A 94 24.03 5.67 17.25
CA GLN A 94 22.92 6.47 17.76
C GLN A 94 21.68 6.42 16.89
N ASP A 95 21.79 5.97 15.64
CA ASP A 95 20.66 5.95 14.73
C ASP A 95 19.70 4.80 15.05
N ILE A 96 18.42 5.09 15.04
CA ILE A 96 17.36 4.11 15.25
C ILE A 96 16.30 4.29 14.17
N VAL A 97 16.23 3.31 13.28
CA VAL A 97 15.20 3.20 12.26
C VAL A 97 14.27 2.06 12.61
N ILE A 98 12.98 2.32 12.60
CA ILE A 98 11.92 1.34 12.81
C ILE A 98 11.26 1.06 11.48
N ASN A 99 11.24 -0.23 11.09
CA ASN A 99 10.54 -0.71 9.91
C ASN A 99 9.18 -1.23 10.35
N ILE A 100 8.12 -0.71 9.74
CA ILE A 100 6.73 -1.17 9.91
C ILE A 100 6.29 -1.71 8.55
N LEU A 101 6.11 -3.03 8.49
CA LEU A 101 5.73 -3.74 7.28
C LEU A 101 4.26 -4.15 7.41
N PHE A 102 3.49 -3.96 6.36
CA PHE A 102 2.08 -4.37 6.31
C PHE A 102 1.66 -4.66 4.87
N LYS A 103 0.68 -5.52 4.71
CA LYS A 103 0.08 -5.79 3.41
C LYS A 103 -1.03 -4.76 3.16
N ASN A 104 -1.27 -4.44 1.90
CA ASN A 104 -2.41 -3.61 1.55
C ASN A 104 -3.76 -4.27 1.91
N THR A 105 -3.82 -5.60 1.94
CA THR A 105 -4.99 -6.35 2.41
C THR A 105 -5.29 -6.17 3.90
N ASP A 106 -4.31 -5.71 4.66
CA ASP A 106 -4.43 -5.46 6.11
C ASP A 106 -5.03 -4.07 6.39
N ILE A 107 -5.10 -3.21 5.37
CA ILE A 107 -5.77 -1.92 5.44
C ILE A 107 -7.26 -2.14 5.21
N SER A 108 -8.08 -1.76 6.18
CA SER A 108 -9.53 -1.96 6.03
C SER A 108 -10.07 -1.17 4.82
N LEU A 109 -10.99 -1.80 4.09
CA LEU A 109 -11.65 -1.13 2.95
C LEU A 109 -12.40 0.14 3.37
N SER A 110 -12.91 0.19 4.61
CA SER A 110 -13.52 1.40 5.16
C SER A 110 -12.51 2.53 5.29
N THR A 111 -11.29 2.24 5.73
CA THR A 111 -10.19 3.22 5.80
C THR A 111 -9.86 3.76 4.40
N LEU A 112 -9.69 2.88 3.43
CA LEU A 112 -9.43 3.29 2.04
C LEU A 112 -10.58 4.10 1.45
N GLN A 113 -11.82 3.70 1.68
CA GLN A 113 -13.00 4.45 1.21
C GLN A 113 -13.10 5.85 1.83
N GLN A 114 -12.80 5.98 3.11
CA GLN A 114 -12.81 7.28 3.79
C GLN A 114 -11.67 8.19 3.31
N MET A 115 -10.54 7.64 2.93
CA MET A 115 -9.41 8.39 2.36
C MET A 115 -9.65 8.85 0.92
N GLN A 116 -10.59 8.24 0.23
CA GLN A 116 -10.93 8.45 -1.17
C GLN A 116 -11.26 9.90 -1.53
N GLY A 117 -11.94 10.62 -0.64
CA GLY A 117 -12.33 12.03 -0.86
C GLY A 117 -11.19 13.03 -0.89
N ASN A 118 -9.97 12.64 -0.48
CA ASN A 118 -8.83 13.54 -0.34
C ASN A 118 -7.81 13.47 -1.48
N ASN A 119 -8.02 12.65 -2.54
CA ASN A 119 -7.13 12.53 -3.71
C ASN A 119 -5.63 12.55 -3.34
N SER A 120 -5.25 11.90 -2.24
CA SER A 120 -3.89 11.95 -1.75
C SER A 120 -3.03 10.94 -2.50
N ILE A 121 -1.78 11.30 -2.78
CA ILE A 121 -0.75 10.38 -3.32
C ILE A 121 -0.64 9.12 -2.43
N LEU A 122 -0.87 9.25 -1.14
CA LEU A 122 -0.92 8.16 -0.19
C LEU A 122 -2.03 7.15 -0.56
N TYR A 123 -3.23 7.63 -0.87
CA TYR A 123 -4.34 6.76 -1.31
C TYR A 123 -3.96 5.95 -2.55
N HIS A 124 -3.26 6.58 -3.50
CA HIS A 124 -2.80 5.92 -4.71
C HIS A 124 -1.73 4.86 -4.43
N ILE A 125 -0.75 5.15 -3.57
CA ILE A 125 0.25 4.17 -3.12
C ILE A 125 -0.45 2.96 -2.47
N LEU A 126 -1.42 3.20 -1.58
CA LEU A 126 -2.15 2.13 -0.89
C LEU A 126 -3.03 1.31 -1.84
N LEU A 127 -3.54 1.90 -2.93
CA LEU A 127 -4.31 1.19 -3.95
C LEU A 127 -3.45 0.45 -4.96
N ASN A 128 -2.34 1.05 -5.41
CA ASN A 128 -1.48 0.49 -6.47
C ASN A 128 -0.73 -0.76 -6.03
N SER A 129 -0.57 -0.95 -4.74
CA SER A 129 0.08 -2.12 -4.16
C SER A 129 -0.56 -3.48 -4.55
N HIS A 130 -1.64 -3.48 -5.35
CA HIS A 130 -2.25 -4.69 -5.93
C HIS A 130 -1.71 -5.07 -7.31
N SER A 131 -0.91 -4.21 -7.95
CA SER A 131 -0.37 -4.50 -9.28
C SER A 131 1.08 -4.95 -9.17
N ASN A 132 1.32 -6.25 -9.19
CA ASN A 132 2.66 -6.86 -9.20
C ASN A 132 3.52 -6.52 -10.44
N LEU A 133 3.18 -5.50 -11.23
CA LEU A 133 3.70 -5.28 -12.58
C LEU A 133 4.03 -3.82 -12.92
N SER A 134 4.06 -2.89 -11.97
CA SER A 134 4.41 -1.51 -12.31
C SER A 134 5.92 -1.29 -12.20
N ASP A 135 6.55 -0.86 -13.29
CA ASP A 135 7.94 -0.36 -13.28
C ASP A 135 8.08 1.00 -12.55
N ASN A 136 6.98 1.64 -12.19
CA ASN A 136 6.94 2.86 -11.40
C ASN A 136 6.62 2.52 -9.95
N HIS A 137 7.66 2.21 -9.20
CA HIS A 137 7.58 1.99 -7.76
C HIS A 137 7.61 3.35 -7.06
N ASP A 138 6.46 3.74 -6.54
CA ASP A 138 6.31 5.02 -5.87
C ASP A 138 6.75 4.94 -4.40
N PHE A 139 7.24 6.03 -3.89
CA PHE A 139 7.54 6.19 -2.48
C PHE A 139 7.19 7.62 -2.05
N LEU A 140 7.01 7.79 -0.76
CA LEU A 140 6.64 9.07 -0.18
C LEU A 140 7.54 9.37 1.00
N ILE A 141 8.26 10.49 0.93
CA ILE A 141 9.01 11.02 2.07
C ILE A 141 8.19 12.10 2.75
N LEU A 142 7.84 11.85 4.00
CA LEU A 142 7.07 12.72 4.86
C LEU A 142 8.01 13.32 5.90
N ARG A 143 8.27 14.61 5.80
CA ARG A 143 9.18 15.29 6.70
C ARG A 143 8.50 15.57 8.05
N SER A 144 9.21 15.37 9.13
CA SER A 144 8.72 15.56 10.50
C SER A 144 8.05 16.92 10.73
N LYS A 145 8.55 17.98 10.06
CA LYS A 145 7.98 19.33 10.10
C LYS A 145 6.58 19.44 9.49
N THR A 146 6.20 18.50 8.62
CA THR A 146 4.92 18.51 7.90
C THR A 146 3.91 17.54 8.47
N ILE A 147 4.37 16.52 9.20
CA ILE A 147 3.53 15.49 9.81
C ILE A 147 3.42 15.73 11.32
N GLN A 148 2.26 16.24 11.74
CA GLN A 148 1.98 16.42 13.16
C GLN A 148 1.27 15.18 13.71
N ASN A 149 1.38 14.93 15.02
CA ASN A 149 0.70 13.87 15.75
C ASN A 149 1.01 12.42 15.33
N THR A 150 1.98 12.16 14.46
CA THR A 150 2.34 10.80 14.02
C THR A 150 3.25 10.08 15.01
N ALA A 151 4.16 10.81 15.68
CA ALA A 151 5.11 10.22 16.61
C ALA A 151 4.43 9.48 17.78
N PRO A 152 3.41 10.03 18.48
CA PRO A 152 2.73 9.30 19.54
C PRO A 152 2.03 8.02 19.07
N ILE A 153 1.49 8.04 17.85
CA ILE A 153 0.82 6.86 17.25
C ILE A 153 1.87 5.77 16.97
N LEU A 154 2.99 6.14 16.35
CA LEU A 154 4.09 5.22 16.06
C LEU A 154 4.71 4.64 17.34
N GLU A 155 4.91 5.44 18.36
CA GLU A 155 5.40 4.99 19.67
C GLU A 155 4.42 4.01 20.32
N SER A 156 3.12 4.29 20.28
CA SER A 156 2.08 3.37 20.77
C SER A 156 2.06 2.06 19.97
N MET A 157 2.24 2.10 18.65
CA MET A 157 2.34 0.90 17.82
C MET A 157 3.57 0.07 18.18
N ILE A 158 4.71 0.71 18.40
CA ILE A 158 5.96 0.06 18.81
C ILE A 158 5.77 -0.62 20.17
N GLU A 159 5.23 0.09 21.14
CA GLU A 159 4.97 -0.45 22.47
C GLU A 159 4.04 -1.65 22.42
N GLU A 160 2.89 -1.54 21.76
CA GLU A 160 1.89 -2.61 21.61
C GLU A 160 2.46 -3.85 20.90
N TYR A 161 3.35 -3.65 19.94
CA TYR A 161 3.96 -4.75 19.19
C TYR A 161 4.99 -5.52 20.02
N PHE A 162 5.83 -4.83 20.80
CA PHE A 162 6.91 -5.45 21.59
C PHE A 162 6.45 -5.93 22.97
N PHE A 163 5.36 -5.38 23.48
CA PHE A 163 4.76 -5.76 24.77
C PHE A 163 3.28 -6.14 24.58
N PRO A 164 3.00 -7.21 23.81
CA PRO A 164 1.64 -7.54 23.42
C PRO A 164 0.78 -7.95 24.61
N LYS A 165 -0.49 -7.53 24.55
CA LYS A 165 -1.56 -7.86 25.50
C LYS A 165 -2.73 -8.49 24.73
N GLU A 166 -3.85 -8.70 25.42
CA GLU A 166 -5.08 -9.11 24.77
C GLU A 166 -5.51 -8.05 23.72
N PHE A 167 -5.96 -8.49 22.55
CA PHE A 167 -6.37 -7.65 21.42
C PHE A 167 -5.26 -6.84 20.72
N SER A 168 -3.98 -7.12 20.97
CA SER A 168 -2.87 -6.35 20.38
C SER A 168 -2.90 -6.30 18.86
N GLN A 169 -3.32 -7.37 18.17
CA GLN A 169 -3.40 -7.37 16.70
C GLN A 169 -4.49 -6.41 16.20
N ASP A 170 -5.64 -6.39 16.86
CA ASP A 170 -6.74 -5.47 16.52
C ASP A 170 -6.34 -4.03 16.81
N ILE A 171 -5.70 -3.77 17.96
CA ILE A 171 -5.20 -2.46 18.35
C ILE A 171 -4.17 -1.96 17.34
N LEU A 172 -3.21 -2.79 16.93
CA LEU A 172 -2.23 -2.43 15.90
C LEU A 172 -2.87 -2.08 14.56
N SER A 173 -3.88 -2.85 14.13
CA SER A 173 -4.64 -2.55 12.92
C SER A 173 -5.36 -1.20 13.01
N HIS A 174 -5.93 -0.86 14.16
CA HIS A 174 -6.58 0.44 14.37
C HIS A 174 -5.56 1.58 14.39
N TYR A 175 -4.42 1.41 15.07
CA TYR A 175 -3.33 2.38 15.03
C TYR A 175 -2.81 2.62 13.61
N LEU A 176 -2.64 1.56 12.80
CA LEU A 176 -2.27 1.70 11.40
C LEU A 176 -3.29 2.55 10.64
N GLY A 177 -4.58 2.30 10.81
CA GLY A 177 -5.64 3.10 10.20
C GLY A 177 -5.57 4.58 10.60
N ILE A 178 -5.41 4.87 11.90
CA ILE A 178 -5.26 6.23 12.43
C ILE A 178 -4.01 6.89 11.85
N LEU A 179 -2.87 6.19 11.83
CA LEU A 179 -1.62 6.68 11.25
C LEU A 179 -1.80 7.08 9.79
N LEU A 180 -2.42 6.23 8.98
CA LEU A 180 -2.67 6.51 7.56
C LEU A 180 -3.56 7.74 7.38
N PHE A 181 -4.57 7.96 8.21
CA PHE A 181 -5.38 9.19 8.18
C PHE A 181 -4.58 10.43 8.56
N GLU A 182 -3.73 10.36 9.58
CA GLU A 182 -2.85 11.48 9.96
C GLU A 182 -1.87 11.82 8.84
N LEU A 183 -1.27 10.81 8.20
CA LEU A 183 -0.40 11.02 7.06
C LEU A 183 -1.16 11.65 5.89
N ALA A 184 -2.36 11.15 5.57
CA ALA A 184 -3.20 11.70 4.50
C ALA A 184 -3.58 13.17 4.77
N ARG A 185 -3.93 13.50 6.01
CA ARG A 185 -4.28 14.86 6.45
C ARG A 185 -3.09 15.82 6.40
N SER A 186 -1.89 15.33 6.66
CA SER A 186 -0.65 16.11 6.67
C SER A 186 -0.11 16.39 5.26
N LEU A 187 -0.56 15.62 4.27
CA LEU A 187 -0.21 15.88 2.88
C LEU A 187 -1.05 17.05 2.37
N PRO A 188 -0.44 18.20 2.00
CA PRO A 188 -1.18 19.28 1.38
C PRO A 188 -1.90 18.72 0.15
N ASN A 189 -3.16 19.14 -0.07
CA ASN A 189 -3.93 18.78 -1.25
C ASN A 189 -3.01 18.80 -2.47
N ALA A 190 -2.59 17.64 -2.92
CA ALA A 190 -1.69 17.46 -4.04
C ALA A 190 -2.27 18.06 -5.33
N GLN A 191 -3.57 18.34 -5.33
CA GLN A 191 -4.27 19.07 -6.38
C GLN A 191 -3.61 20.40 -6.78
N LYS A 192 -2.92 21.09 -5.87
CA LYS A 192 -2.26 22.38 -6.20
C LYS A 192 -0.86 22.25 -6.79
N LYS A 193 -0.18 21.11 -6.64
CA LYS A 193 1.13 20.85 -7.24
C LYS A 193 1.10 19.91 -8.45
N LEU A 194 -0.02 19.18 -8.65
CA LEU A 194 -0.25 18.32 -9.81
C LEU A 194 -0.71 19.11 -11.05
N SER A 195 -1.09 20.38 -10.92
CA SER A 195 -1.58 21.20 -12.04
C SER A 195 -0.56 21.43 -13.17
N ASP A 196 0.72 21.12 -12.96
CA ASP A 196 1.75 21.13 -14.01
C ASP A 196 2.20 19.71 -14.44
N ASN A 197 1.54 18.65 -13.98
CA ASN A 197 1.99 17.30 -14.20
C ASN A 197 1.21 16.64 -15.35
N LYS A 198 1.94 16.08 -16.32
CA LYS A 198 1.41 15.25 -17.42
C LYS A 198 0.57 14.06 -16.93
N ASP A 199 0.57 13.79 -15.64
CA ASP A 199 -0.10 12.65 -14.98
C ASP A 199 -1.49 12.98 -14.44
N GLU A 200 -1.89 14.25 -14.41
CA GLU A 200 -3.21 14.71 -13.93
C GLU A 200 -4.38 13.90 -14.51
N PRO A 201 -4.44 13.61 -15.84
CA PRO A 201 -5.54 12.82 -16.39
C PRO A 201 -5.60 11.37 -15.89
N PHE A 202 -4.48 10.80 -15.47
CA PHE A 202 -4.44 9.47 -14.87
C PHE A 202 -5.15 9.46 -13.51
N TYR A 203 -4.82 10.41 -12.64
CA TYR A 203 -5.45 10.52 -11.31
C TYR A 203 -6.93 10.84 -11.40
N GLN A 204 -7.32 11.72 -12.33
CA GLN A 204 -8.73 12.01 -12.59
C GLN A 204 -9.49 10.77 -13.10
N ALA A 205 -8.84 9.92 -13.92
CA ALA A 205 -9.43 8.66 -14.36
C ALA A 205 -9.64 7.68 -13.21
N LEU A 206 -8.69 7.59 -12.26
CA LEU A 206 -8.86 6.78 -11.05
C LEU A 206 -10.03 7.28 -10.19
N GLU A 207 -10.18 8.59 -10.05
CA GLU A 207 -11.30 9.19 -9.35
C GLU A 207 -12.65 8.86 -10.00
N LEU A 208 -12.71 8.92 -11.33
CA LEU A 208 -13.91 8.54 -12.08
C LEU A 208 -14.25 7.06 -11.93
N ILE A 209 -13.24 6.18 -11.97
CA ILE A 209 -13.43 4.75 -11.70
C ILE A 209 -14.04 4.59 -10.31
N ASP A 210 -13.49 5.24 -9.35
CA ASP A 210 -13.85 5.09 -7.97
C ASP A 210 -15.30 5.53 -7.69
N LYS A 211 -15.70 6.66 -8.25
CA LYS A 211 -17.07 7.19 -8.14
C LYS A 211 -18.11 6.40 -8.95
N ASN A 212 -17.72 5.86 -10.11
CA ASN A 212 -18.64 5.31 -11.10
C ASN A 212 -18.30 3.87 -11.52
N TYR A 213 -17.53 3.13 -10.73
CA TYR A 213 -16.99 1.80 -11.08
C TYR A 213 -18.04 0.81 -11.58
N GLN A 214 -19.30 0.95 -11.16
CA GLN A 214 -20.37 0.03 -11.54
C GLN A 214 -20.65 0.05 -13.05
N THR A 215 -20.53 1.22 -13.69
CA THR A 215 -20.97 1.43 -15.08
C THR A 215 -19.94 2.09 -15.98
N ILE A 216 -18.90 2.73 -15.44
CA ILE A 216 -17.97 3.53 -16.23
C ILE A 216 -17.18 2.69 -17.23
N SER A 217 -17.08 3.19 -18.46
CA SER A 217 -16.18 2.67 -19.49
C SER A 217 -15.00 3.62 -19.73
N LEU A 218 -13.95 3.12 -20.38
CA LEU A 218 -12.82 3.95 -20.82
C LEU A 218 -13.27 5.11 -21.73
N ALA A 219 -14.31 4.89 -22.55
CA ALA A 219 -14.84 5.92 -23.44
C ALA A 219 -15.53 7.02 -22.64
N ASP A 220 -16.33 6.65 -21.62
CA ASP A 220 -17.02 7.61 -20.76
C ASP A 220 -16.02 8.44 -19.97
N ALA A 221 -14.98 7.81 -19.41
CA ALA A 221 -13.91 8.50 -18.70
C ALA A 221 -13.16 9.48 -19.60
N ALA A 222 -12.77 9.06 -20.81
CA ALA A 222 -12.09 9.92 -21.77
C ALA A 222 -12.95 11.12 -22.17
N ASN A 223 -14.25 10.93 -22.38
CA ASN A 223 -15.20 11.99 -22.70
C ASN A 223 -15.35 12.99 -21.55
N GLN A 224 -15.49 12.50 -20.29
CA GLN A 224 -15.61 13.37 -19.12
C GLN A 224 -14.34 14.19 -18.89
N LEU A 225 -13.15 13.59 -19.12
CA LEU A 225 -11.87 14.26 -18.99
C LEU A 225 -11.51 15.12 -20.22
N LYS A 226 -12.33 15.09 -21.29
CA LYS A 226 -12.11 15.82 -22.56
C LYS A 226 -10.77 15.50 -23.21
N ILE A 227 -10.35 14.24 -23.14
CA ILE A 227 -9.10 13.74 -23.72
C ILE A 227 -9.36 12.58 -24.70
N ASN A 228 -8.37 12.29 -25.53
CA ASN A 228 -8.48 11.18 -26.46
C ASN A 228 -8.49 9.83 -25.73
N LYS A 229 -9.39 8.92 -26.10
CA LYS A 229 -9.53 7.60 -25.51
C LYS A 229 -8.24 6.76 -25.57
N ASN A 230 -7.52 6.82 -26.70
CA ASN A 230 -6.28 6.07 -26.88
C ASN A 230 -5.16 6.64 -25.98
N TYR A 231 -5.12 7.97 -25.87
CA TYR A 231 -4.20 8.63 -24.93
C TYR A 231 -4.46 8.18 -23.50
N LEU A 232 -5.71 8.23 -23.04
CA LEU A 232 -6.08 7.77 -21.68
C LEU A 232 -5.74 6.29 -21.48
N SER A 233 -6.05 5.43 -22.47
CA SER A 233 -5.72 4.00 -22.41
C SER A 233 -4.24 3.75 -22.23
N ASN A 234 -3.41 4.43 -23.01
CA ASN A 234 -1.95 4.31 -22.95
C ASN A 234 -1.40 4.87 -21.63
N LEU A 235 -1.91 6.03 -21.20
CA LEU A 235 -1.52 6.65 -19.94
C LEU A 235 -1.84 5.76 -18.74
N VAL A 236 -3.06 5.21 -18.68
CA VAL A 236 -3.46 4.28 -17.63
C VAL A 236 -2.58 3.04 -17.66
N LYS A 237 -2.36 2.44 -18.84
CA LYS A 237 -1.50 1.26 -18.97
C LYS A 237 -0.04 1.54 -18.61
N GLN A 238 0.49 2.69 -18.99
CA GLN A 238 1.85 3.12 -18.67
C GLN A 238 2.03 3.34 -17.16
N LYS A 239 1.03 3.94 -16.50
CA LYS A 239 1.12 4.31 -15.09
C LYS A 239 0.76 3.19 -14.13
N SER A 240 -0.25 2.39 -14.44
CA SER A 240 -0.72 1.30 -13.57
C SER A 240 -0.31 -0.09 -14.05
N GLN A 241 0.30 -0.21 -15.23
CA GLN A 241 0.54 -1.49 -15.94
C GLN A 241 -0.72 -2.33 -16.15
N GLN A 242 -1.88 -1.78 -15.85
CA GLN A 242 -3.18 -2.41 -16.02
C GLN A 242 -4.00 -1.67 -17.08
N THR A 243 -4.96 -2.35 -17.67
CA THR A 243 -5.94 -1.66 -18.50
C THR A 243 -6.95 -0.92 -17.61
N PHE A 244 -7.60 0.11 -18.15
CA PHE A 244 -8.70 0.79 -17.48
C PHE A 244 -9.79 -0.19 -17.00
N THR A 245 -10.09 -1.20 -17.82
CA THR A 245 -11.06 -2.25 -17.49
C THR A 245 -10.59 -3.12 -16.32
N ASP A 246 -9.29 -3.40 -16.22
CA ASP A 246 -8.77 -4.17 -15.09
C ASP A 246 -8.89 -3.38 -13.79
N LEU A 247 -8.60 -2.08 -13.79
CA LEU A 247 -8.79 -1.20 -12.62
C LEU A 247 -10.27 -1.13 -12.20
N VAL A 248 -11.19 -1.02 -13.16
CA VAL A 248 -12.64 -1.07 -12.89
C VAL A 248 -13.03 -2.41 -12.27
N ASN A 249 -12.57 -3.52 -12.85
CA ASN A 249 -12.87 -4.86 -12.31
C ASN A 249 -12.28 -5.05 -10.92
N GLN A 250 -11.07 -4.58 -10.68
CA GLN A 250 -10.43 -4.60 -9.37
C GLN A 250 -11.32 -3.90 -8.32
N LYS A 251 -11.77 -2.68 -8.61
CA LYS A 251 -12.68 -1.94 -7.70
C LYS A 251 -13.98 -2.70 -7.44
N LYS A 252 -14.59 -3.28 -8.49
CA LYS A 252 -15.79 -4.10 -8.36
C LYS A 252 -15.57 -5.32 -7.44
N LEU A 253 -14.44 -6.01 -7.62
CA LEU A 253 -14.11 -7.21 -6.83
C LEU A 253 -13.83 -6.87 -5.37
N MET A 254 -13.10 -5.78 -5.11
CA MET A 254 -12.85 -5.31 -3.75
C MET A 254 -14.15 -4.93 -3.04
N THR A 255 -15.04 -4.20 -3.72
CA THR A 255 -16.36 -3.86 -3.16
C THR A 255 -17.21 -5.13 -2.94
N ALA A 256 -17.13 -6.11 -3.86
CA ALA A 256 -17.83 -7.38 -3.69
C ALA A 256 -17.33 -8.14 -2.46
N LYS A 257 -16.02 -8.21 -2.25
CA LYS A 257 -15.42 -8.81 -1.05
C LYS A 257 -15.99 -8.18 0.22
N LEU A 258 -15.96 -6.85 0.30
CA LEU A 258 -16.51 -6.12 1.44
C LEU A 258 -17.96 -6.49 1.72
N LEU A 259 -18.81 -6.52 0.67
CA LEU A 259 -20.23 -6.88 0.81
C LEU A 259 -20.43 -8.34 1.24
N ILE A 260 -19.57 -9.25 0.78
CA ILE A 260 -19.60 -10.65 1.19
C ILE A 260 -19.26 -10.82 2.67
N GLU A 261 -18.25 -10.08 3.13
CA GLU A 261 -17.76 -10.14 4.51
C GLU A 261 -18.67 -9.36 5.49
N SER A 262 -19.30 -8.27 5.06
CA SER A 262 -20.07 -7.37 5.94
C SER A 262 -21.58 -7.57 5.89
N THR A 263 -22.10 -8.37 4.95
CA THR A 263 -23.56 -8.55 4.77
C THR A 263 -23.96 -10.00 4.52
N GLU A 264 -25.25 -10.29 4.70
CA GLU A 264 -25.86 -11.59 4.35
C GLU A 264 -26.51 -11.58 2.94
N LEU A 265 -26.22 -10.58 2.13
CA LEU A 265 -26.77 -10.49 0.77
C LEU A 265 -26.39 -11.72 -0.07
N PRO A 266 -27.31 -12.28 -0.87
CA PRO A 266 -26.97 -13.35 -1.81
C PRO A 266 -25.81 -12.93 -2.74
N ILE A 267 -24.88 -13.85 -3.03
CA ILE A 267 -23.73 -13.57 -3.89
C ILE A 267 -24.17 -13.02 -5.26
N ASP A 268 -25.28 -13.49 -5.79
CA ASP A 268 -25.85 -13.03 -7.05
C ASP A 268 -26.31 -11.56 -6.98
N SER A 269 -26.90 -11.16 -5.88
CA SER A 269 -27.27 -9.78 -5.62
C SER A 269 -26.04 -8.89 -5.50
N ILE A 270 -24.98 -9.38 -4.83
CA ILE A 270 -23.70 -8.67 -4.73
C ILE A 270 -23.08 -8.51 -6.11
N CYS A 271 -23.04 -9.58 -6.92
CA CYS A 271 -22.53 -9.53 -8.30
C CYS A 271 -23.19 -8.41 -9.13
N GLN A 272 -24.51 -8.32 -9.10
CA GLN A 272 -25.26 -7.28 -9.79
C GLN A 272 -25.00 -5.88 -9.20
N ARG A 273 -24.97 -5.79 -7.88
CA ARG A 273 -24.78 -4.53 -7.14
C ARG A 273 -23.44 -3.89 -7.42
N VAL A 274 -22.40 -4.68 -7.59
CA VAL A 274 -21.07 -4.17 -7.94
C VAL A 274 -20.89 -3.96 -9.46
N GLY A 275 -21.92 -4.21 -10.28
CA GLY A 275 -21.92 -3.90 -11.70
C GLY A 275 -21.33 -4.98 -12.60
N PHE A 276 -21.33 -6.25 -12.19
CA PHE A 276 -21.08 -7.36 -13.09
C PHE A 276 -22.39 -7.84 -13.73
N SER A 277 -22.47 -7.83 -15.06
CA SER A 277 -23.62 -8.35 -15.82
C SER A 277 -23.58 -9.87 -16.01
N ASN A 278 -22.39 -10.48 -15.95
CA ASN A 278 -22.18 -11.92 -16.14
C ASN A 278 -21.66 -12.56 -14.88
N LYS A 279 -22.47 -13.42 -14.28
CA LYS A 279 -22.17 -14.14 -13.05
C LYS A 279 -20.97 -15.08 -13.18
N THR A 280 -20.88 -15.84 -14.27
CA THR A 280 -19.76 -16.76 -14.52
C THR A 280 -18.44 -16.03 -14.61
N TYR A 281 -18.44 -14.87 -15.30
CA TYR A 281 -17.28 -14.00 -15.39
C TYR A 281 -16.88 -13.42 -14.03
N PHE A 282 -17.86 -12.99 -13.22
CA PHE A 282 -17.63 -12.53 -11.84
C PHE A 282 -16.96 -13.60 -10.98
N TYR A 283 -17.51 -14.83 -10.95
CA TYR A 283 -16.95 -15.94 -10.14
C TYR A 283 -15.52 -16.26 -10.55
N LYS A 284 -15.27 -16.32 -11.88
CA LYS A 284 -13.92 -16.56 -12.41
C LYS A 284 -12.97 -15.45 -11.96
N LYS A 285 -13.31 -14.18 -12.21
CA LYS A 285 -12.46 -13.04 -11.84
C LYS A 285 -12.24 -12.93 -10.33
N PHE A 286 -13.25 -13.23 -9.53
CA PHE A 286 -13.16 -13.23 -8.09
C PHE A 286 -12.18 -14.31 -7.60
N GLN A 287 -12.29 -15.53 -8.14
CA GLN A 287 -11.39 -16.62 -7.81
C GLN A 287 -9.96 -16.36 -8.28
N ASP A 288 -9.78 -15.82 -9.49
CA ASP A 288 -8.46 -15.44 -10.02
C ASP A 288 -7.79 -14.36 -9.16
N TYR A 289 -8.56 -13.44 -8.59
CA TYR A 289 -8.06 -12.31 -7.82
C TYR A 289 -7.78 -12.65 -6.34
N PHE A 290 -8.68 -13.39 -5.70
CA PHE A 290 -8.58 -13.71 -4.27
C PHE A 290 -8.11 -15.14 -3.98
N ASN A 291 -7.84 -15.96 -5.00
CA ASN A 291 -7.56 -17.40 -4.90
C ASN A 291 -8.62 -18.20 -4.14
N MET A 292 -9.85 -17.67 -4.06
CA MET A 292 -10.96 -18.21 -3.28
C MET A 292 -12.29 -17.88 -3.97
N LYS A 293 -13.27 -18.78 -3.88
CA LYS A 293 -14.61 -18.51 -4.41
C LYS A 293 -15.40 -17.61 -3.45
N PRO A 294 -16.33 -16.77 -3.97
CA PRO A 294 -17.15 -15.87 -3.14
C PRO A 294 -17.88 -16.58 -1.98
N GLY A 295 -18.42 -17.79 -2.25
CA GLY A 295 -19.12 -18.57 -1.24
C GLY A 295 -18.21 -19.15 -0.17
N GLN A 296 -16.97 -19.47 -0.50
CA GLN A 296 -15.99 -19.96 0.49
C GLN A 296 -15.58 -18.82 1.44
N MET A 297 -15.33 -17.63 0.90
CA MET A 297 -14.98 -16.44 1.70
C MET A 297 -16.06 -16.11 2.75
N ARG A 298 -17.33 -16.44 2.50
CA ARG A 298 -18.41 -16.24 3.48
C ARG A 298 -18.41 -17.28 4.59
N LEU A 299 -17.94 -18.50 4.32
CA LEU A 299 -17.93 -19.61 5.28
C LEU A 299 -16.73 -19.52 6.24
N ASP A 300 -15.69 -18.79 5.85
CA ASP A 300 -14.49 -18.59 6.68
C ASP A 300 -14.64 -17.43 7.68
N LYS A 301 -15.91 -16.98 7.92
CA LYS A 301 -16.27 -15.95 8.90
C LYS A 301 -16.34 -16.49 10.32
#